data_3d0c4b746e86797565422c5be194ce2e
#
_entry.id   3d0c4b746e86797565422c5be194ce2e
#
_cell.length_a   1.000
_cell.length_b   1.000
_cell.length_c   1.000
_cell.angle_alpha   90.00
_cell.angle_beta   90.00
_cell.angle_gamma   90.00
#
_symmetry.space_group_name_H-M   'P 1'
#
loop_
_entity.id
_entity.type
_entity.pdbx_description
1 polymer ?
#
loop_
_entity_poly.entity_id
_entity_poly.type
_entity_poly.pdbx_seq_one_letter_code
_entity_poly.pdbx_strand_id
1 'polypeptide(L)'
;MKVPRYYLCERASGRLNMKNKLIASLVLVFTFQVAAVDWPHWRGPRHDGVSVEKNLPTEWAEDKNVVWKLPIKGSSSATPIVFAGKVFTMAEIDKQVLLIAVDLNGKELWRTPVGTGKGTGSGERTLASPTPSADSRHIYTMTGNGDVAATKFDGKPAWSFNAQERYGRFRLGFGFHTTPLLFQGRLYLQLIHSGGAWVVAIDTFTGKEVWKVERKSDGVAECEHSYASPCAVAVGNTFQIVTHGNDYAIGHDPATGKELWRVGDLNHKDRYNRTLRFVASPVAHGDLVVIPTAKNRGVAAISVASAKGYIGTGDKGEVWRIDRGTPDVPSPVIYNNLVYLCRENGTVTCLDAKTGEQLYSESPHRQTYRASPVAGHGKVYITSRDGMVTVLQAGREFKVLAKNKLAGGLTASPAPSNGRIYLRTHEALYAIGEK
;
A
#
# COMPACT_ATOMS: atom_id res chain seq x y z
N MET A 1 -18.02 -58.89 32.85
CA MET A 1 -19.32 -59.52 33.12
C MET A 1 -20.29 -59.23 31.99
N LYS A 2 -20.72 -60.31 31.31
CA LYS A 2 -21.95 -60.49 30.49
C LYS A 2 -22.15 -59.63 29.24
N VAL A 3 -21.85 -60.26 28.13
CA VAL A 3 -22.53 -60.14 26.82
C VAL A 3 -23.84 -60.95 26.90
N PRO A 4 -24.93 -60.66 26.17
CA PRO A 4 -25.53 -61.61 25.25
C PRO A 4 -25.86 -61.05 23.88
N ARG A 5 -25.47 -61.70 22.81
CA ARG A 5 -26.04 -62.82 22.02
C ARG A 5 -27.33 -62.46 21.21
N TYR A 6 -27.11 -62.45 19.91
CA TYR A 6 -27.83 -62.92 18.72
C TYR A 6 -29.30 -63.22 18.78
N TYR A 7 -30.02 -62.79 17.72
CA TYR A 7 -31.00 -63.63 17.03
C TYR A 7 -31.04 -63.35 15.53
N LEU A 8 -30.85 -64.41 14.75
CA LEU A 8 -31.11 -64.52 13.33
C LEU A 8 -32.61 -64.81 13.11
N CYS A 9 -33.24 -64.29 12.08
CA CYS A 9 -34.36 -64.88 11.40
C CYS A 9 -34.46 -64.39 9.95
N GLU A 10 -34.32 -65.25 9.11
CA GLU A 10 -34.88 -65.89 7.93
C GLU A 10 -35.49 -65.02 6.82
N ARG A 11 -35.19 -65.54 5.64
CA ARG A 11 -35.56 -65.21 4.27
C ARG A 11 -37.08 -65.12 4.03
N ALA A 12 -37.44 -64.13 3.21
CA ALA A 12 -38.57 -64.23 2.32
C ALA A 12 -38.22 -63.73 0.94
N SER A 13 -38.30 -64.60 -0.04
CA SER A 13 -38.16 -64.39 -1.47
C SER A 13 -39.40 -63.67 -2.02
N GLY A 14 -39.21 -62.48 -2.55
CA GLY A 14 -40.24 -61.78 -3.28
C GLY A 14 -39.66 -61.22 -4.60
N ARG A 15 -40.05 -61.82 -5.72
CA ARG A 15 -39.78 -61.24 -7.09
C ARG A 15 -40.47 -59.89 -7.20
N LEU A 16 -39.76 -58.89 -7.52
CA LEU A 16 -40.27 -57.56 -7.93
C LEU A 16 -39.70 -57.08 -9.20
N ASN A 17 -40.60 -56.82 -10.11
CA ASN A 17 -40.46 -56.22 -11.44
C ASN A 17 -39.44 -55.08 -11.55
N MET A 18 -38.55 -55.23 -12.52
CA MET A 18 -37.73 -54.14 -13.04
C MET A 18 -38.60 -53.17 -13.86
N LYS A 19 -38.98 -52.06 -13.26
CA LYS A 19 -39.43 -50.89 -14.01
C LYS A 19 -38.25 -49.92 -14.01
N ASN A 20 -37.81 -49.56 -15.23
CA ASN A 20 -36.75 -48.58 -15.53
C ASN A 20 -37.02 -47.25 -14.80
N LYS A 21 -36.21 -46.95 -13.78
CA LYS A 21 -36.07 -45.56 -13.26
C LYS A 21 -34.81 -44.97 -13.85
N LEU A 22 -34.97 -44.03 -14.81
CA LEU A 22 -33.94 -43.12 -15.18
C LEU A 22 -33.53 -42.30 -13.94
N ILE A 23 -32.34 -42.59 -13.42
CA ILE A 23 -31.71 -41.73 -12.41
C ILE A 23 -31.05 -40.61 -13.20
N ALA A 24 -31.69 -39.45 -13.28
CA ALA A 24 -31.07 -38.22 -13.74
C ALA A 24 -30.00 -37.80 -12.71
N SER A 25 -28.76 -38.10 -12.99
CA SER A 25 -27.63 -37.57 -12.20
C SER A 25 -27.55 -36.08 -12.40
N LEU A 26 -28.01 -35.30 -11.42
CA LEU A 26 -27.82 -33.87 -11.36
C LEU A 26 -26.36 -33.60 -11.05
N VAL A 27 -25.55 -33.30 -12.09
CA VAL A 27 -24.16 -32.83 -11.92
C VAL A 27 -24.25 -31.38 -11.40
N LEU A 28 -24.09 -31.22 -10.09
CA LEU A 28 -23.91 -29.91 -9.48
C LEU A 28 -22.51 -29.42 -9.89
N VAL A 29 -22.45 -28.56 -10.89
CA VAL A 29 -21.24 -27.83 -11.24
C VAL A 29 -21.04 -26.77 -10.15
N PHE A 30 -20.21 -27.07 -9.13
CA PHE A 30 -19.69 -26.06 -8.22
C PHE A 30 -18.75 -25.16 -9.01
N THR A 31 -19.25 -24.04 -9.48
CA THR A 31 -18.39 -22.94 -9.90
C THR A 31 -17.71 -22.40 -8.64
N PHE A 32 -16.43 -22.76 -8.46
CA PHE A 32 -15.60 -22.07 -7.50
C PHE A 32 -15.48 -20.61 -7.98
N GLN A 33 -16.33 -19.74 -7.44
CA GLN A 33 -16.05 -18.31 -7.51
C GLN A 33 -14.76 -18.08 -6.71
N VAL A 34 -13.66 -17.84 -7.42
CA VAL A 34 -12.45 -17.30 -6.79
C VAL A 34 -12.89 -16.01 -6.12
N ALA A 35 -12.83 -15.99 -4.79
CA ALA A 35 -13.19 -14.79 -4.04
C ALA A 35 -12.33 -13.64 -4.56
N ALA A 36 -12.98 -12.54 -4.90
CA ALA A 36 -12.31 -11.33 -5.35
C ALA A 36 -11.25 -10.91 -4.33
N VAL A 37 -10.01 -10.70 -4.77
CA VAL A 37 -8.94 -10.25 -3.89
C VAL A 37 -8.99 -8.73 -3.84
N ASP A 38 -9.49 -8.19 -2.74
CA ASP A 38 -9.52 -6.75 -2.50
C ASP A 38 -8.11 -6.14 -2.42
N TRP A 39 -7.99 -4.88 -2.82
CA TRP A 39 -6.80 -4.03 -2.63
C TRP A 39 -7.17 -2.82 -1.77
N PRO A 40 -7.39 -3.02 -0.44
CA PRO A 40 -8.07 -2.06 0.43
C PRO A 40 -7.21 -0.90 0.90
N HIS A 41 -5.92 -0.90 0.59
CA HIS A 41 -4.93 0.10 1.04
C HIS A 41 -3.94 0.43 -0.07
N TRP A 42 -3.19 1.52 0.10
CA TRP A 42 -2.12 1.93 -0.80
C TRP A 42 -1.16 0.79 -1.19
N ARG A 43 -0.77 -0.06 -0.24
CA ARG A 43 0.14 -1.21 -0.47
C ARG A 43 -0.60 -2.54 -0.44
N GLY A 44 -1.91 -2.56 -0.69
CA GLY A 44 -2.72 -3.77 -0.73
C GLY A 44 -2.99 -4.40 0.65
N PRO A 45 -3.60 -5.59 0.68
CA PRO A 45 -4.15 -6.18 1.92
C PRO A 45 -3.11 -6.51 2.98
N ARG A 46 -1.82 -6.64 2.60
CA ARG A 46 -0.71 -6.94 3.51
C ARG A 46 0.21 -5.75 3.75
N HIS A 47 -0.11 -4.58 3.20
CA HIS A 47 0.70 -3.36 3.28
C HIS A 47 2.12 -3.47 2.68
N ASP A 48 2.40 -4.51 1.88
CA ASP A 48 3.72 -4.83 1.32
C ASP A 48 3.87 -4.51 -0.18
N GLY A 49 2.77 -4.17 -0.87
CA GLY A 49 2.75 -3.91 -2.30
C GLY A 49 2.76 -5.19 -3.15
N VAL A 50 2.44 -6.34 -2.56
CA VAL A 50 2.44 -7.62 -3.25
C VAL A 50 1.03 -8.16 -3.41
N SER A 51 0.66 -8.48 -4.65
CA SER A 51 -0.59 -9.14 -4.98
C SER A 51 -0.44 -10.66 -4.97
N VAL A 52 -1.48 -11.34 -4.50
CA VAL A 52 -1.61 -12.82 -4.57
C VAL A 52 -2.32 -13.29 -5.83
N GLU A 53 -2.73 -12.38 -6.69
CA GLU A 53 -3.36 -12.67 -7.98
C GLU A 53 -2.43 -13.47 -8.89
N LYS A 54 -3.03 -14.40 -9.68
CA LYS A 54 -2.27 -15.32 -10.54
C LYS A 54 -2.38 -15.04 -12.04
N ASN A 55 -3.13 -13.98 -12.41
CA ASN A 55 -3.47 -13.65 -13.81
C ASN A 55 -3.30 -12.16 -14.12
N LEU A 56 -2.34 -11.49 -13.46
CA LEU A 56 -2.10 -10.06 -13.71
C LEU A 56 -1.61 -9.81 -15.14
N PRO A 57 -2.12 -8.76 -15.82
CA PRO A 57 -1.78 -8.44 -17.20
C PRO A 57 -0.31 -8.07 -17.36
N THR A 58 0.25 -8.39 -18.53
CA THR A 58 1.63 -8.05 -18.89
C THR A 58 1.66 -6.92 -19.92
N GLU A 59 0.77 -6.97 -20.92
CA GLU A 59 0.76 -6.05 -22.03
C GLU A 59 -0.57 -5.31 -22.15
N TRP A 60 -0.50 -4.00 -22.39
CA TRP A 60 -1.64 -3.15 -22.72
C TRP A 60 -1.23 -1.87 -23.46
N ALA A 61 -2.19 -1.25 -24.11
CA ALA A 61 -2.13 0.08 -24.72
C ALA A 61 -3.51 0.73 -24.61
N GLU A 62 -3.67 1.97 -25.06
CA GLU A 62 -4.99 2.65 -25.01
C GLU A 62 -6.12 1.86 -25.71
N ASP A 63 -5.78 1.06 -26.73
CA ASP A 63 -6.69 0.23 -27.53
C ASP A 63 -6.58 -1.27 -27.25
N LYS A 64 -5.67 -1.70 -26.38
CA LYS A 64 -5.40 -3.10 -26.05
C LYS A 64 -5.48 -3.35 -24.55
N ASN A 65 -6.27 -4.36 -24.15
CA ASN A 65 -6.37 -4.80 -22.75
C ASN A 65 -6.79 -3.69 -21.76
N VAL A 66 -7.46 -2.64 -22.23
CA VAL A 66 -8.18 -1.67 -21.41
C VAL A 66 -9.62 -2.15 -21.30
N VAL A 67 -10.02 -2.62 -20.13
CA VAL A 67 -11.41 -3.05 -19.87
C VAL A 67 -12.34 -1.86 -19.90
N TRP A 68 -11.95 -0.79 -19.22
CA TRP A 68 -12.62 0.51 -19.26
C TRP A 68 -11.66 1.65 -18.86
N LYS A 69 -12.06 2.86 -19.28
CA LYS A 69 -11.42 4.13 -18.95
C LYS A 69 -12.51 5.11 -18.52
N LEU A 70 -12.39 5.64 -17.32
CA LEU A 70 -13.28 6.66 -16.77
C LEU A 70 -12.53 7.99 -16.68
N PRO A 71 -12.85 8.99 -17.51
CA PRO A 71 -12.29 10.34 -17.36
C PRO A 71 -12.70 10.96 -16.02
N ILE A 72 -11.74 11.47 -15.26
CA ILE A 72 -11.99 12.15 -13.99
C ILE A 72 -11.26 13.48 -14.02
N LYS A 73 -12.02 14.58 -14.00
CA LYS A 73 -11.45 15.91 -13.83
C LYS A 73 -10.77 16.02 -12.46
N GLY A 74 -9.73 16.87 -12.38
CA GLY A 74 -9.01 17.14 -11.16
C GLY A 74 -7.84 16.20 -10.93
N SER A 75 -6.89 16.70 -10.17
CA SER A 75 -5.62 16.03 -9.90
C SER A 75 -5.73 15.06 -8.72
N SER A 76 -4.94 13.99 -8.80
CA SER A 76 -4.74 13.04 -7.72
C SER A 76 -3.39 12.35 -7.86
N SER A 77 -2.72 12.11 -6.73
CA SER A 77 -1.58 11.20 -6.64
C SER A 77 -1.93 9.95 -5.80
N ALA A 78 -3.18 9.86 -5.33
CA ALA A 78 -3.66 8.74 -4.55
C ALA A 78 -3.78 7.48 -5.43
N THR A 79 -3.28 6.37 -4.92
CA THR A 79 -3.53 5.04 -5.51
C THR A 79 -5.03 4.72 -5.44
N PRO A 80 -5.65 4.19 -6.49
CA PRO A 80 -7.01 3.67 -6.36
C PRO A 80 -7.00 2.45 -5.42
N ILE A 81 -8.07 2.26 -4.66
CA ILE A 81 -8.27 1.05 -3.87
C ILE A 81 -9.47 0.27 -4.40
N VAL A 82 -9.45 -1.04 -4.20
CA VAL A 82 -10.57 -1.92 -4.56
C VAL A 82 -11.04 -2.61 -3.29
N PHE A 83 -12.32 -2.48 -3.00
CA PHE A 83 -12.92 -3.12 -1.84
C PHE A 83 -14.42 -3.38 -2.05
N ALA A 84 -14.88 -4.57 -1.65
CA ALA A 84 -16.29 -4.96 -1.71
C ALA A 84 -16.95 -4.69 -3.09
N GLY A 85 -16.26 -5.05 -4.17
CA GLY A 85 -16.76 -4.92 -5.55
C GLY A 85 -16.83 -3.48 -6.07
N LYS A 86 -16.11 -2.55 -5.47
CA LYS A 86 -16.02 -1.14 -5.90
C LYS A 86 -14.58 -0.67 -5.94
N VAL A 87 -14.33 0.30 -6.81
CA VAL A 87 -13.05 1.03 -6.90
C VAL A 87 -13.27 2.41 -6.28
N PHE A 88 -12.37 2.81 -5.39
CA PHE A 88 -12.40 4.14 -4.79
C PHE A 88 -11.15 4.90 -5.17
N THR A 89 -11.31 6.15 -5.55
CA THR A 89 -10.22 7.07 -5.87
C THR A 89 -10.51 8.46 -5.33
N MET A 90 -9.50 9.30 -5.29
CA MET A 90 -9.66 10.69 -4.88
C MET A 90 -9.39 11.64 -6.05
N ALA A 91 -9.95 12.84 -5.98
CA ALA A 91 -9.64 13.93 -6.89
C ALA A 91 -9.81 15.29 -6.21
N GLU A 92 -8.92 16.22 -6.49
CA GLU A 92 -9.08 17.63 -6.12
C GLU A 92 -9.74 18.39 -7.27
N ILE A 93 -10.96 18.88 -7.04
CA ILE A 93 -11.80 19.56 -8.03
C ILE A 93 -12.44 20.78 -7.36
N ASP A 94 -12.37 21.95 -8.00
CA ASP A 94 -13.08 23.16 -7.59
C ASP A 94 -12.97 23.49 -6.09
N LYS A 95 -11.77 23.49 -5.53
CA LYS A 95 -11.46 23.72 -4.11
C LYS A 95 -12.02 22.68 -3.14
N GLN A 96 -12.34 21.50 -3.63
CA GLN A 96 -12.75 20.37 -2.79
C GLN A 96 -11.85 19.15 -3.09
N VAL A 97 -11.64 18.33 -2.08
CA VAL A 97 -11.11 16.98 -2.26
C VAL A 97 -12.29 16.03 -2.18
N LEU A 98 -12.50 15.28 -3.26
CA LEU A 98 -13.61 14.34 -3.41
C LEU A 98 -13.11 12.91 -3.30
N LEU A 99 -13.85 12.07 -2.58
CA LEU A 99 -13.80 10.62 -2.69
C LEU A 99 -14.82 10.19 -3.73
N ILE A 100 -14.40 9.36 -4.69
CA ILE A 100 -15.20 8.91 -5.82
C ILE A 100 -15.28 7.39 -5.77
N ALA A 101 -16.49 6.84 -5.84
CA ALA A 101 -16.75 5.41 -5.95
C ALA A 101 -17.18 5.04 -7.35
N VAL A 102 -16.59 3.97 -7.86
CA VAL A 102 -16.82 3.43 -9.22
C VAL A 102 -17.10 1.94 -9.10
N ASP A 103 -18.04 1.39 -9.88
CA ASP A 103 -18.24 -0.05 -9.94
C ASP A 103 -17.12 -0.75 -10.76
N LEU A 104 -17.10 -2.08 -10.74
CA LEU A 104 -16.10 -2.85 -11.49
C LEU A 104 -16.25 -2.75 -13.02
N ASN A 105 -17.33 -2.14 -13.52
CA ASN A 105 -17.59 -1.90 -14.94
C ASN A 105 -17.24 -0.48 -15.38
N GLY A 106 -16.70 0.35 -14.45
CA GLY A 106 -16.26 1.71 -14.75
C GLY A 106 -17.34 2.78 -14.65
N LYS A 107 -18.53 2.44 -14.09
CA LYS A 107 -19.60 3.41 -13.87
C LYS A 107 -19.38 4.10 -12.51
N GLU A 108 -19.34 5.43 -12.51
CA GLU A 108 -19.34 6.21 -11.28
C GLU A 108 -20.67 5.99 -10.52
N LEU A 109 -20.54 5.64 -9.25
CA LEU A 109 -21.69 5.42 -8.36
C LEU A 109 -22.05 6.67 -7.57
N TRP A 110 -21.06 7.33 -7.03
CA TRP A 110 -21.19 8.57 -6.26
C TRP A 110 -19.83 9.26 -6.09
N ARG A 111 -19.89 10.53 -5.72
CA ARG A 111 -18.75 11.32 -5.23
C ARG A 111 -19.13 12.13 -4.01
N THR A 112 -18.24 12.22 -3.03
CA THR A 112 -18.49 12.88 -1.75
C THR A 112 -17.32 13.80 -1.38
N PRO A 113 -17.55 15.05 -1.00
CA PRO A 113 -16.51 15.91 -0.44
C PRO A 113 -15.98 15.33 0.88
N VAL A 114 -14.66 15.19 0.98
CA VAL A 114 -13.97 14.69 2.17
C VAL A 114 -12.96 15.68 2.74
N GLY A 115 -12.83 16.83 2.12
CA GLY A 115 -12.00 17.92 2.63
C GLY A 115 -11.90 19.11 1.68
N THR A 116 -11.20 20.14 2.14
CA THR A 116 -10.99 21.39 1.40
C THR A 116 -9.78 21.27 0.48
N GLY A 117 -9.95 21.66 -0.78
CA GLY A 117 -8.91 21.76 -1.80
C GLY A 117 -8.37 23.17 -1.96
N LYS A 118 -7.26 23.31 -2.68
CA LYS A 118 -6.69 24.62 -3.07
C LYS A 118 -7.27 25.19 -4.37
N GLY A 119 -7.91 24.32 -5.17
CA GLY A 119 -8.50 24.67 -6.46
C GLY A 119 -7.50 24.90 -7.60
N THR A 120 -6.21 24.71 -7.35
CA THR A 120 -5.14 24.91 -8.33
C THR A 120 -4.28 23.66 -8.53
N GLY A 121 -4.73 22.54 -8.01
CA GLY A 121 -4.01 21.27 -8.11
C GLY A 121 -3.86 20.82 -9.55
N SER A 122 -2.65 20.79 -10.07
CA SER A 122 -2.31 20.20 -11.35
C SER A 122 -1.23 19.13 -11.15
N GLY A 123 -1.44 17.97 -11.74
CA GLY A 123 -0.48 16.88 -11.67
C GLY A 123 -0.22 16.43 -10.23
N GLU A 124 1.03 16.50 -9.77
CA GLU A 124 1.47 16.02 -8.47
C GLU A 124 1.13 16.93 -7.28
N ARG A 125 0.91 18.23 -7.55
CA ARG A 125 0.64 19.22 -6.49
C ARG A 125 -0.84 19.26 -6.15
N THR A 126 -1.30 18.25 -5.43
CA THR A 126 -2.70 18.08 -5.07
C THR A 126 -2.84 17.74 -3.59
N LEU A 127 -3.95 18.16 -3.00
CA LEU A 127 -4.35 17.74 -1.65
C LEU A 127 -5.03 16.35 -1.64
N ALA A 128 -5.36 15.79 -2.81
CA ALA A 128 -5.83 14.42 -3.02
C ALA A 128 -4.65 13.45 -3.22
N SER A 129 -3.62 13.55 -2.38
CA SER A 129 -2.40 12.75 -2.49
C SER A 129 -2.37 11.53 -1.58
N PRO A 130 -2.75 11.63 -0.29
CA PRO A 130 -2.88 10.45 0.56
C PRO A 130 -3.91 9.47 -0.01
N THR A 131 -3.57 8.19 -0.02
CA THR A 131 -4.43 7.14 -0.55
C THR A 131 -5.57 6.81 0.42
N PRO A 132 -6.81 6.60 -0.03
CA PRO A 132 -7.88 6.08 0.82
C PRO A 132 -7.56 4.66 1.30
N SER A 133 -8.23 4.25 2.37
CA SER A 133 -8.22 2.86 2.84
C SER A 133 -9.63 2.42 3.22
N ALA A 134 -9.90 1.11 3.19
CA ALA A 134 -11.23 0.59 3.49
C ALA A 134 -11.17 -0.64 4.37
N ASP A 135 -12.15 -0.77 5.27
CA ASP A 135 -12.50 -2.00 5.97
C ASP A 135 -13.98 -2.35 5.71
N SER A 136 -14.51 -3.34 6.39
CA SER A 136 -15.91 -3.76 6.24
C SER A 136 -16.95 -2.69 6.66
N ARG A 137 -16.54 -1.58 7.23
CA ARG A 137 -17.43 -0.53 7.77
C ARG A 137 -17.42 0.75 6.96
N HIS A 138 -16.21 1.25 6.64
CA HIS A 138 -16.05 2.57 6.05
C HIS A 138 -14.89 2.63 5.04
N ILE A 139 -14.89 3.67 4.26
CA ILE A 139 -13.74 4.16 3.52
C ILE A 139 -13.16 5.34 4.31
N TYR A 140 -11.86 5.28 4.60
CA TYR A 140 -11.12 6.30 5.36
C TYR A 140 -10.26 7.11 4.41
N THR A 141 -10.29 8.41 4.56
CA THR A 141 -9.52 9.36 3.77
C THR A 141 -8.75 10.33 4.66
N MET A 142 -7.63 10.80 4.17
CA MET A 142 -6.95 11.99 4.68
C MET A 142 -6.59 12.88 3.49
N THR A 143 -6.67 14.19 3.67
CA THR A 143 -6.25 15.15 2.65
C THR A 143 -4.90 15.76 2.99
N GLY A 144 -4.22 16.32 2.01
CA GLY A 144 -2.98 17.07 2.24
C GLY A 144 -3.18 18.32 3.13
N ASN A 145 -4.43 18.72 3.39
CA ASN A 145 -4.81 19.79 4.31
C ASN A 145 -5.19 19.28 5.71
N GLY A 146 -5.06 17.96 5.95
CA GLY A 146 -5.30 17.37 7.26
C GLY A 146 -6.75 17.02 7.57
N ASP A 147 -7.68 17.13 6.61
CA ASP A 147 -9.03 16.63 6.79
C ASP A 147 -9.00 15.09 6.81
N VAL A 148 -9.47 14.50 7.89
CA VAL A 148 -9.58 13.05 8.09
C VAL A 148 -11.04 12.69 8.18
N ALA A 149 -11.49 11.72 7.37
CA ALA A 149 -12.91 11.36 7.30
C ALA A 149 -13.10 9.85 7.15
N ALA A 150 -14.23 9.36 7.67
CA ALA A 150 -14.80 8.07 7.34
C ALA A 150 -16.10 8.27 6.57
N THR A 151 -16.22 7.58 5.45
CA THR A 151 -17.36 7.61 4.55
C THR A 151 -17.97 6.21 4.45
N LYS A 152 -19.30 6.10 4.53
CA LYS A 152 -20.01 4.85 4.33
C LYS A 152 -19.97 4.42 2.87
N PHE A 153 -20.26 3.15 2.57
CA PHE A 153 -20.25 2.61 1.20
C PHE A 153 -21.36 3.19 0.29
N ASP A 154 -22.32 3.89 0.86
CA ASP A 154 -23.36 4.66 0.13
C ASP A 154 -22.96 6.12 -0.14
N GLY A 155 -21.75 6.53 0.24
CA GLY A 155 -21.23 7.87 0.07
C GLY A 155 -21.55 8.83 1.20
N LYS A 156 -22.33 8.44 2.21
CA LYS A 156 -22.66 9.31 3.33
C LYS A 156 -21.52 9.42 4.33
N PRO A 157 -21.25 10.61 4.90
CA PRO A 157 -20.24 10.76 5.93
C PRO A 157 -20.63 9.99 7.21
N ALA A 158 -19.63 9.41 7.88
CA ALA A 158 -19.78 8.77 9.18
C ALA A 158 -19.23 9.68 10.29
N TRP A 159 -17.98 10.10 10.14
CA TRP A 159 -17.31 11.06 11.02
C TRP A 159 -16.18 11.78 10.26
N SER A 160 -15.79 12.94 10.74
CA SER A 160 -14.64 13.70 10.23
C SER A 160 -14.05 14.61 11.28
N PHE A 161 -12.80 14.99 11.09
CA PHE A 161 -12.10 16.02 11.83
C PHE A 161 -10.94 16.58 11.02
N ASN A 162 -10.40 17.74 11.41
CA ASN A 162 -9.16 18.23 10.84
C ASN A 162 -7.98 17.98 11.78
N ALA A 163 -6.93 17.32 11.28
CA ALA A 163 -5.74 16.96 12.06
C ALA A 163 -4.92 18.18 12.48
N GLN A 164 -4.95 19.27 11.71
CA GLN A 164 -4.24 20.50 12.07
C GLN A 164 -4.92 21.22 13.26
N GLU A 165 -6.25 21.14 13.36
CA GLU A 165 -6.99 21.69 14.49
C GLU A 165 -6.73 20.91 15.78
N ARG A 166 -6.58 19.56 15.66
CA ARG A 166 -6.37 18.70 16.84
C ARG A 166 -4.91 18.62 17.28
N TYR A 167 -3.94 18.63 16.34
CA TYR A 167 -2.54 18.26 16.59
C TYR A 167 -1.53 19.35 16.22
N GLY A 168 -2.02 20.49 15.76
CA GLY A 168 -1.20 21.63 15.39
C GLY A 168 -0.99 21.79 13.89
N ARG A 169 -0.74 23.02 13.49
CA ARG A 169 -0.62 23.42 12.09
C ARG A 169 0.56 22.72 11.40
N PHE A 170 0.32 22.14 10.24
CA PHE A 170 1.35 21.51 9.43
C PHE A 170 2.36 22.52 8.90
N ARG A 171 3.64 22.28 9.15
CA ARG A 171 4.77 23.07 8.67
C ARG A 171 5.67 22.17 7.83
N LEU A 172 5.29 21.98 6.56
CA LEU A 172 5.96 21.15 5.56
C LEU A 172 6.15 21.94 4.27
N GLY A 173 7.31 21.80 3.63
CA GLY A 173 7.63 22.55 2.41
C GLY A 173 6.81 22.14 1.19
N PHE A 174 6.38 20.86 1.10
CA PHE A 174 5.71 20.30 -0.08
C PHE A 174 4.26 19.88 0.16
N GLY A 175 3.68 20.18 1.32
CA GLY A 175 2.36 19.72 1.73
C GLY A 175 2.38 18.34 2.40
N PHE A 176 1.24 17.87 2.88
CA PHE A 176 1.13 16.59 3.58
C PHE A 176 0.72 15.49 2.60
N HIS A 177 1.54 14.43 2.48
CA HIS A 177 1.33 13.34 1.53
C HIS A 177 1.26 11.96 2.19
N THR A 178 1.50 11.89 3.50
CA THR A 178 1.49 10.63 4.25
C THR A 178 0.12 9.98 4.21
N THR A 179 0.05 8.72 3.78
CA THR A 179 -1.15 7.91 3.84
C THR A 179 -1.30 7.31 5.24
N PRO A 180 -2.43 7.50 5.94
CA PRO A 180 -2.70 6.82 7.19
C PRO A 180 -2.68 5.30 7.04
N LEU A 181 -2.16 4.60 8.04
CA LEU A 181 -2.22 3.14 8.08
C LEU A 181 -3.51 2.69 8.75
N LEU A 182 -4.38 2.00 8.01
CA LEU A 182 -5.54 1.32 8.57
C LEU A 182 -5.14 -0.10 8.98
N PHE A 183 -5.19 -0.39 10.27
CA PHE A 183 -4.78 -1.70 10.78
C PHE A 183 -5.52 -2.05 12.09
N GLN A 184 -6.13 -3.23 12.14
CA GLN A 184 -6.82 -3.77 13.32
C GLN A 184 -7.81 -2.79 14.00
N GLY A 185 -8.69 -2.18 13.21
CA GLY A 185 -9.72 -1.26 13.70
C GLY A 185 -9.20 0.09 14.17
N ARG A 186 -7.98 0.44 13.82
CA ARG A 186 -7.35 1.73 14.08
C ARG A 186 -6.80 2.37 12.82
N LEU A 187 -6.83 3.68 12.78
CA LEU A 187 -6.17 4.50 11.77
C LEU A 187 -4.97 5.18 12.42
N TYR A 188 -3.76 4.82 12.01
CA TYR A 188 -2.52 5.38 12.53
C TYR A 188 -2.08 6.55 11.66
N LEU A 189 -1.99 7.73 12.25
CA LEU A 189 -1.52 8.95 11.61
C LEU A 189 -0.07 9.20 11.99
N GLN A 190 0.79 9.40 11.00
CA GLN A 190 2.17 9.85 11.18
C GLN A 190 2.24 11.32 10.82
N LEU A 191 2.24 12.21 11.80
CA LEU A 191 2.24 13.66 11.66
C LEU A 191 3.63 14.19 12.05
N ILE A 192 4.56 14.27 11.07
CA ILE A 192 5.96 14.65 11.31
C ILE A 192 6.29 15.88 10.48
N HIS A 193 6.49 17.01 11.14
CA HIS A 193 6.82 18.29 10.53
C HIS A 193 7.49 19.23 11.55
N SER A 194 8.05 20.35 11.11
CA SER A 194 8.78 21.28 12.00
C SER A 194 7.90 21.98 13.06
N GLY A 195 6.58 21.82 13.01
CA GLY A 195 5.65 22.27 14.05
C GLY A 195 5.30 21.23 15.10
N GLY A 196 5.85 20.02 15.00
CA GLY A 196 5.62 18.89 15.90
C GLY A 196 5.76 17.55 15.21
N ALA A 197 6.02 16.52 15.98
CA ALA A 197 6.15 15.16 15.47
C ALA A 197 5.32 14.22 16.34
N TRP A 198 4.21 13.74 15.79
CA TRP A 198 3.25 12.91 16.50
C TRP A 198 2.97 11.60 15.76
N VAL A 199 2.77 10.53 16.52
CA VAL A 199 2.09 9.33 16.06
C VAL A 199 0.78 9.23 16.83
N VAL A 200 -0.32 9.07 16.10
CA VAL A 200 -1.67 9.11 16.67
C VAL A 200 -2.44 7.87 16.21
N ALA A 201 -3.10 7.18 17.11
CA ALA A 201 -4.06 6.14 16.78
C ALA A 201 -5.49 6.66 16.97
N ILE A 202 -6.29 6.50 15.92
CA ILE A 202 -7.71 6.88 15.87
C ILE A 202 -8.54 5.59 15.83
N ASP A 203 -9.57 5.49 16.64
CA ASP A 203 -10.58 4.45 16.55
C ASP A 203 -11.39 4.61 15.26
N THR A 204 -11.43 3.57 14.43
CA THR A 204 -12.06 3.66 13.10
C THR A 204 -13.57 3.77 13.15
N PHE A 205 -14.22 3.30 14.22
CA PHE A 205 -15.67 3.39 14.37
C PHE A 205 -16.14 4.78 14.78
N THR A 206 -15.43 5.39 15.72
CA THR A 206 -15.85 6.64 16.36
C THR A 206 -15.11 7.89 15.88
N GLY A 207 -13.94 7.77 15.23
CA GLY A 207 -13.05 8.88 14.89
C GLY A 207 -12.39 9.53 16.12
N LYS A 208 -12.45 8.91 17.30
CA LYS A 208 -11.83 9.39 18.52
C LYS A 208 -10.38 8.95 18.64
N GLU A 209 -9.57 9.79 19.26
CA GLU A 209 -8.19 9.45 19.63
C GLU A 209 -8.18 8.31 20.63
N VAL A 210 -7.38 7.29 20.37
CA VAL A 210 -7.10 6.17 21.30
C VAL A 210 -5.85 6.49 22.10
N TRP A 211 -4.80 6.92 21.42
CA TRP A 211 -3.55 7.39 22.01
C TRP A 211 -2.82 8.33 21.05
N LYS A 212 -1.97 9.17 21.62
CA LYS A 212 -1.04 10.05 20.92
C LYS A 212 0.30 10.03 21.62
N VAL A 213 1.38 9.86 20.87
CA VAL A 213 2.75 9.90 21.39
C VAL A 213 3.60 10.87 20.59
N GLU A 214 4.49 11.58 21.29
CA GLU A 214 5.51 12.39 20.66
C GLU A 214 6.60 11.51 20.05
N ARG A 215 6.97 11.82 18.81
CA ARG A 215 8.07 11.14 18.11
C ARG A 215 9.35 11.99 18.21
N LYS A 216 10.07 11.82 19.30
CA LYS A 216 11.29 12.58 19.60
C LYS A 216 12.38 12.33 18.57
N SER A 217 13.04 13.40 18.12
CA SER A 217 14.14 13.39 17.18
C SER A 217 15.05 14.60 17.41
N ASP A 218 16.28 14.49 16.99
CA ASP A 218 17.28 15.55 16.92
C ASP A 218 17.54 16.00 15.47
N GLY A 219 16.66 15.61 14.52
CA GLY A 219 16.65 16.08 13.14
C GLY A 219 16.45 17.59 13.08
N VAL A 220 17.14 18.26 12.13
CA VAL A 220 17.05 19.71 11.96
C VAL A 220 16.79 20.09 10.50
N ALA A 221 16.21 21.26 10.26
CA ALA A 221 15.88 21.78 8.94
C ALA A 221 14.89 20.86 8.18
N GLU A 222 15.18 20.47 6.91
CA GLU A 222 14.29 19.56 6.17
C GLU A 222 14.18 18.17 6.81
N CYS A 223 15.16 17.77 7.64
CA CYS A 223 15.12 16.50 8.34
C CYS A 223 14.05 16.43 9.43
N GLU A 224 13.49 17.56 9.86
CA GLU A 224 12.29 17.58 10.73
C GLU A 224 11.02 17.09 10.00
N HIS A 225 11.07 16.95 8.67
CA HIS A 225 9.93 16.57 7.84
C HIS A 225 9.93 15.09 7.48
N SER A 226 8.73 14.53 7.36
CA SER A 226 8.50 13.24 6.73
C SER A 226 7.30 13.28 5.79
N TYR A 227 7.42 12.56 4.69
CA TYR A 227 6.35 12.32 3.73
C TYR A 227 6.05 10.82 3.61
N ALA A 228 6.82 10.01 4.33
CA ALA A 228 6.67 8.57 4.37
C ALA A 228 5.38 8.16 5.11
N SER A 229 4.80 7.05 4.70
CA SER A 229 3.64 6.44 5.35
C SER A 229 4.08 5.35 6.33
N PRO A 230 3.37 5.16 7.45
CA PRO A 230 3.65 4.08 8.38
C PRO A 230 3.28 2.72 7.77
N CYS A 231 3.91 1.65 8.24
CA CYS A 231 3.55 0.28 7.91
C CYS A 231 3.37 -0.58 9.17
N ALA A 232 2.71 -1.73 9.03
CA ALA A 232 2.62 -2.73 10.07
C ALA A 232 3.58 -3.89 9.77
N VAL A 233 4.18 -4.47 10.81
CA VAL A 233 5.05 -5.63 10.70
C VAL A 233 4.69 -6.67 11.74
N ALA A 234 4.65 -7.95 11.34
CA ALA A 234 4.39 -9.07 12.23
C ALA A 234 5.65 -9.42 13.06
N VAL A 235 5.46 -9.70 14.35
CA VAL A 235 6.50 -10.16 15.27
C VAL A 235 5.95 -11.33 16.08
N GLY A 236 6.24 -12.55 15.65
CA GLY A 236 5.60 -13.75 16.22
C GLY A 236 4.07 -13.66 16.03
N ASN A 237 3.34 -13.70 17.15
CA ASN A 237 1.86 -13.60 17.16
C ASN A 237 1.36 -12.15 17.38
N THR A 238 2.24 -11.17 17.36
CA THR A 238 1.91 -9.75 17.58
C THR A 238 2.30 -8.91 16.38
N PHE A 239 2.03 -7.61 16.47
CA PHE A 239 2.39 -6.64 15.43
C PHE A 239 3.04 -5.42 16.04
N GLN A 240 3.80 -4.71 15.24
CA GLN A 240 4.33 -3.39 15.54
C GLN A 240 3.99 -2.43 14.42
N ILE A 241 3.88 -1.14 14.75
CA ILE A 241 3.70 -0.07 13.78
C ILE A 241 5.05 0.60 13.55
N VAL A 242 5.50 0.66 12.32
CA VAL A 242 6.76 1.31 11.94
C VAL A 242 6.48 2.67 11.36
N THR A 243 7.06 3.71 11.95
CA THR A 243 7.04 5.09 11.44
C THR A 243 8.42 5.48 10.94
N HIS A 244 8.48 6.39 9.95
CA HIS A 244 9.73 6.77 9.30
C HIS A 244 9.81 8.26 9.03
N GLY A 245 10.92 8.88 9.40
CA GLY A 245 11.16 10.31 9.23
C GLY A 245 12.02 10.88 10.37
N ASN A 246 12.34 12.15 10.35
CA ASN A 246 13.16 12.84 11.35
C ASN A 246 14.43 12.04 11.69
N ASP A 247 15.21 11.64 10.68
CA ASP A 247 16.44 10.84 10.81
C ASP A 247 16.31 9.41 11.35
N TYR A 248 15.10 8.94 11.70
CA TYR A 248 14.89 7.61 12.32
C TYR A 248 13.74 6.83 11.67
N ALA A 249 13.85 5.51 11.69
CA ALA A 249 12.69 4.62 11.64
C ALA A 249 12.43 4.09 13.05
N ILE A 250 11.16 4.07 13.47
CA ILE A 250 10.79 3.73 14.85
C ILE A 250 9.68 2.70 14.85
N GLY A 251 9.86 1.62 15.62
CA GLY A 251 8.83 0.63 15.91
C GLY A 251 8.06 0.98 17.17
N HIS A 252 6.74 0.93 17.07
CA HIS A 252 5.82 1.26 18.15
C HIS A 252 4.94 0.08 18.53
N ASP A 253 4.62 -0.04 19.81
CA ASP A 253 3.55 -0.89 20.32
C ASP A 253 2.19 -0.37 19.81
N PRO A 254 1.39 -1.17 19.09
CA PRO A 254 0.14 -0.70 18.49
C PRO A 254 -0.95 -0.37 19.53
N ALA A 255 -0.87 -0.93 20.74
CA ALA A 255 -1.86 -0.69 21.79
C ALA A 255 -1.67 0.64 22.49
N THR A 256 -0.42 1.08 22.67
CA THR A 256 -0.04 2.21 23.54
C THR A 256 0.71 3.33 22.80
N GLY A 257 1.25 3.05 21.61
CA GLY A 257 2.16 3.95 20.89
C GLY A 257 3.59 3.98 21.42
N LYS A 258 3.89 3.24 22.51
CA LYS A 258 5.22 3.20 23.12
C LYS A 258 6.27 2.80 22.10
N GLU A 259 7.37 3.55 22.04
CA GLU A 259 8.54 3.20 21.24
C GLU A 259 9.19 1.92 21.78
N LEU A 260 9.45 0.95 20.90
CA LEU A 260 10.07 -0.33 21.19
C LEU A 260 11.54 -0.35 20.74
N TRP A 261 11.80 0.27 19.61
CA TRP A 261 13.13 0.40 19.02
C TRP A 261 13.16 1.58 18.05
N ARG A 262 14.37 2.06 17.76
CA ARG A 262 14.64 3.02 16.67
C ARG A 262 15.90 2.68 15.92
N VAL A 263 15.86 2.84 14.60
CA VAL A 263 17.02 2.72 13.73
C VAL A 263 17.57 4.12 13.46
N GLY A 264 18.85 4.31 13.80
CA GLY A 264 19.62 5.51 13.55
C GLY A 264 20.60 5.37 12.39
N ASP A 265 21.55 6.30 12.33
CA ASP A 265 22.58 6.38 11.29
C ASP A 265 22.04 6.43 9.84
N LEU A 266 20.74 6.75 9.68
CA LEU A 266 20.13 6.98 8.36
C LEU A 266 20.60 8.32 7.76
N ASN A 267 21.01 9.23 8.63
CA ASN A 267 21.66 10.50 8.31
C ASN A 267 22.83 10.69 9.28
N HIS A 268 24.01 10.24 8.90
CA HIS A 268 25.19 10.21 9.78
C HIS A 268 25.54 11.58 10.35
N LYS A 269 25.74 11.68 11.65
CA LYS A 269 26.00 12.94 12.35
C LYS A 269 27.31 13.60 11.92
N ASP A 270 28.36 12.82 11.61
CA ASP A 270 29.67 13.33 11.16
C ASP A 270 29.63 14.01 9.78
N ARG A 271 28.66 13.67 8.95
CA ARG A 271 28.42 14.20 7.60
C ARG A 271 26.97 14.53 7.37
N TYR A 272 26.38 15.17 8.34
CA TYR A 272 24.96 15.44 8.41
C TYR A 272 24.44 16.25 7.23
N ASN A 273 23.43 15.72 6.53
CA ASN A 273 22.78 16.38 5.42
C ASN A 273 21.46 17.00 5.88
N ARG A 274 21.41 18.30 6.09
CA ARG A 274 20.25 19.07 6.57
C ARG A 274 19.05 19.06 5.62
N THR A 275 19.20 18.53 4.40
CA THR A 275 18.14 18.46 3.40
C THR A 275 17.63 17.03 3.18
N LEU A 276 18.02 16.07 4.02
CA LEU A 276 17.68 14.66 3.88
C LEU A 276 16.31 14.38 4.50
N ARG A 277 15.26 14.86 3.87
CA ARG A 277 13.87 14.50 4.23
C ARG A 277 13.53 13.13 3.70
N PHE A 278 12.78 12.35 4.47
CA PHE A 278 12.35 11.01 4.07
C PHE A 278 10.98 11.05 3.40
N VAL A 279 10.89 10.48 2.19
CA VAL A 279 9.67 10.41 1.39
C VAL A 279 9.26 8.96 1.14
N ALA A 280 10.20 8.13 0.69
CA ALA A 280 9.98 6.69 0.54
C ALA A 280 9.65 6.06 1.89
N SER A 281 8.62 5.20 1.90
CA SER A 281 8.15 4.53 3.12
C SER A 281 8.91 3.23 3.36
N PRO A 282 9.07 2.79 4.63
CA PRO A 282 9.56 1.46 4.94
C PRO A 282 8.58 0.40 4.44
N VAL A 283 9.10 -0.76 4.10
CA VAL A 283 8.30 -1.92 3.73
C VAL A 283 8.68 -3.13 4.57
N ALA A 284 7.69 -3.90 4.98
CA ALA A 284 7.86 -5.10 5.79
C ALA A 284 7.50 -6.36 5.02
N HIS A 285 8.25 -7.45 5.25
CA HIS A 285 7.93 -8.79 4.76
C HIS A 285 8.43 -9.82 5.78
N GLY A 286 7.51 -10.59 6.37
CA GLY A 286 7.85 -11.40 7.53
C GLY A 286 8.30 -10.50 8.69
N ASP A 287 9.47 -10.78 9.26
CA ASP A 287 10.12 -9.98 10.30
C ASP A 287 11.14 -8.97 9.75
N LEU A 288 11.37 -8.96 8.44
CA LEU A 288 12.28 -8.02 7.79
C LEU A 288 11.58 -6.69 7.50
N VAL A 289 12.21 -5.58 7.90
CA VAL A 289 11.82 -4.23 7.49
C VAL A 289 12.96 -3.59 6.70
N VAL A 290 12.67 -3.23 5.46
CA VAL A 290 13.59 -2.45 4.61
C VAL A 290 13.26 -0.97 4.73
N ILE A 291 14.25 -0.18 5.11
CA ILE A 291 14.15 1.23 5.48
C ILE A 291 14.95 2.05 4.45
N PRO A 292 14.28 2.69 3.49
CA PRO A 292 14.95 3.61 2.57
C PRO A 292 15.35 4.90 3.30
N THR A 293 16.31 5.62 2.76
CA THR A 293 16.61 6.99 3.20
C THR A 293 16.12 8.01 2.16
N ALA A 294 16.98 8.84 1.62
CA ALA A 294 16.67 9.79 0.54
C ALA A 294 17.92 10.14 -0.27
N LYS A 295 17.72 10.75 -1.44
CA LYS A 295 18.77 11.39 -2.25
C LYS A 295 19.97 10.48 -2.54
N ASN A 296 19.69 9.23 -2.95
CA ASN A 296 20.69 8.22 -3.28
C ASN A 296 21.68 7.88 -2.13
N ARG A 297 21.22 7.99 -0.88
CA ARG A 297 21.95 7.52 0.29
C ARG A 297 21.68 6.05 0.53
N GLY A 298 21.91 5.58 1.75
CA GLY A 298 21.81 4.19 2.12
C GLY A 298 20.38 3.64 2.23
N VAL A 299 20.30 2.33 2.34
CA VAL A 299 19.11 1.58 2.73
C VAL A 299 19.52 0.65 3.86
N ALA A 300 18.75 0.61 4.93
CA ALA A 300 18.95 -0.34 6.03
C ALA A 300 17.87 -1.42 6.01
N ALA A 301 18.20 -2.62 6.43
CA ALA A 301 17.25 -3.68 6.70
C ALA A 301 17.45 -4.20 8.11
N ILE A 302 16.35 -4.36 8.83
CA ILE A 302 16.36 -4.87 10.20
C ILE A 302 15.45 -6.08 10.35
N SER A 303 15.79 -6.96 11.31
CA SER A 303 14.89 -7.99 11.82
C SER A 303 14.18 -7.46 13.05
N VAL A 304 12.85 -7.27 12.96
CA VAL A 304 12.06 -6.79 14.10
C VAL A 304 11.98 -7.80 15.25
N ALA A 305 12.22 -9.07 14.98
CA ALA A 305 12.29 -10.10 16.01
C ALA A 305 13.45 -9.89 16.99
N SER A 306 14.54 -9.26 16.52
CA SER A 306 15.73 -8.95 17.34
C SER A 306 15.89 -7.46 17.66
N ALA A 307 15.06 -6.59 17.09
CA ALA A 307 15.12 -5.14 17.26
C ALA A 307 14.73 -4.71 18.68
N LYS A 308 15.59 -3.96 19.35
CA LYS A 308 15.35 -3.38 20.70
C LYS A 308 16.15 -2.10 20.89
N GLY A 309 15.53 -1.08 21.50
CA GLY A 309 16.19 0.17 21.82
C GLY A 309 16.76 0.88 20.59
N TYR A 310 17.95 1.46 20.70
CA TYR A 310 18.64 2.08 19.57
C TYR A 310 19.38 1.02 18.74
N ILE A 311 19.31 1.13 17.43
CA ILE A 311 19.96 0.26 16.44
C ILE A 311 20.75 1.17 15.49
N GLY A 312 22.05 1.21 15.69
CA GLY A 312 23.01 1.87 14.81
C GLY A 312 23.56 0.90 13.76
N THR A 313 24.54 1.39 12.99
CA THR A 313 25.22 0.59 11.97
C THR A 313 26.01 -0.56 12.60
N GLY A 314 25.70 -1.81 12.20
CA GLY A 314 26.32 -3.03 12.68
C GLY A 314 25.79 -3.54 14.02
N ASP A 315 24.77 -2.88 14.61
CA ASP A 315 24.18 -3.33 15.87
C ASP A 315 23.29 -4.57 15.70
N LYS A 316 23.06 -5.26 16.82
CA LYS A 316 22.11 -6.37 16.86
C LYS A 316 20.71 -5.89 16.44
N GLY A 317 20.14 -6.54 15.45
CA GLY A 317 18.86 -6.18 14.84
C GLY A 317 19.02 -5.67 13.42
N GLU A 318 20.15 -5.08 13.06
CA GLU A 318 20.47 -4.82 11.66
C GLU A 318 20.80 -6.14 10.95
N VAL A 319 20.18 -6.36 9.77
CA VAL A 319 20.45 -7.53 8.92
C VAL A 319 21.50 -7.17 7.89
N TRP A 320 21.33 -6.01 7.24
CA TRP A 320 22.30 -5.44 6.32
C TRP A 320 22.05 -3.94 6.13
N ARG A 321 23.06 -3.28 5.61
CA ARG A 321 23.00 -1.87 5.19
C ARG A 321 23.81 -1.69 3.91
N ILE A 322 23.26 -0.90 2.98
CA ILE A 322 23.98 -0.43 1.78
C ILE A 322 24.11 1.09 1.84
N ASP A 323 25.23 1.62 1.34
CA ASP A 323 25.55 3.05 1.48
C ASP A 323 24.87 3.94 0.43
N ARG A 324 24.40 3.36 -0.68
CA ARG A 324 23.84 4.09 -1.82
C ARG A 324 22.72 3.28 -2.47
N GLY A 325 21.92 3.97 -3.31
CA GLY A 325 20.91 3.31 -4.12
C GLY A 325 19.48 3.45 -3.59
N THR A 326 19.28 4.17 -2.47
CA THR A 326 17.94 4.44 -1.98
C THR A 326 17.09 5.20 -3.00
N PRO A 327 15.83 4.86 -3.18
CA PRO A 327 14.88 5.73 -3.86
C PRO A 327 14.60 6.99 -3.02
N ASP A 328 14.31 8.12 -3.68
CA ASP A 328 13.92 9.36 -2.98
C ASP A 328 12.41 9.36 -2.69
N VAL A 329 11.58 8.93 -3.64
CA VAL A 329 10.10 8.97 -3.51
C VAL A 329 9.44 7.60 -3.59
N PRO A 330 9.71 6.74 -4.59
CA PRO A 330 9.09 5.42 -4.66
C PRO A 330 9.51 4.55 -3.48
N SER A 331 8.54 3.95 -2.79
CA SER A 331 8.82 3.00 -1.70
C SER A 331 9.24 1.64 -2.26
N PRO A 332 10.11 0.88 -1.58
CA PRO A 332 10.52 -0.45 -2.02
C PRO A 332 9.37 -1.45 -2.14
N VAL A 333 9.62 -2.57 -2.82
CA VAL A 333 8.79 -3.78 -2.71
C VAL A 333 9.67 -4.99 -2.46
N ILE A 334 9.24 -5.88 -1.55
CA ILE A 334 9.91 -7.16 -1.26
C ILE A 334 9.05 -8.27 -1.86
N TYR A 335 9.63 -9.02 -2.81
CA TYR A 335 8.91 -10.10 -3.48
C TYR A 335 9.84 -11.26 -3.81
N ASN A 336 9.44 -12.49 -3.46
CA ASN A 336 10.23 -13.71 -3.66
C ASN A 336 11.66 -13.62 -3.09
N ASN A 337 11.80 -13.10 -1.86
CA ASN A 337 13.09 -12.88 -1.19
C ASN A 337 14.03 -11.90 -1.92
N LEU A 338 13.49 -11.03 -2.74
CA LEU A 338 14.21 -9.98 -3.44
C LEU A 338 13.62 -8.62 -3.07
N VAL A 339 14.50 -7.61 -2.92
CA VAL A 339 14.12 -6.22 -2.69
C VAL A 339 14.29 -5.45 -4.01
N TYR A 340 13.24 -4.82 -4.47
CA TYR A 340 13.28 -3.96 -5.65
C TYR A 340 13.19 -2.50 -5.22
N LEU A 341 14.22 -1.75 -5.56
CA LEU A 341 14.33 -0.31 -5.36
C LEU A 341 14.16 0.36 -6.72
N CYS A 342 13.20 1.27 -6.86
CA CYS A 342 13.04 2.07 -8.07
C CYS A 342 13.37 3.52 -7.73
N ARG A 343 14.48 4.03 -8.26
CA ARG A 343 14.88 5.41 -8.03
C ARG A 343 14.06 6.37 -8.89
N GLU A 344 14.02 7.63 -8.46
CA GLU A 344 13.29 8.70 -9.13
C GLU A 344 13.76 8.99 -10.58
N ASN A 345 14.96 8.53 -10.98
CA ASN A 345 15.51 8.64 -12.34
C ASN A 345 15.28 7.41 -13.22
N GLY A 346 14.54 6.39 -12.69
CA GLY A 346 14.22 5.15 -13.39
C GLY A 346 15.25 4.04 -13.24
N THR A 347 16.26 4.19 -12.40
CA THR A 347 17.15 3.09 -12.05
C THR A 347 16.43 2.12 -11.15
N VAL A 348 16.39 0.84 -11.55
CA VAL A 348 15.84 -0.27 -10.77
C VAL A 348 16.99 -1.10 -10.26
N THR A 349 17.10 -1.21 -8.95
CA THR A 349 18.10 -2.07 -8.28
C THR A 349 17.37 -3.23 -7.62
N CYS A 350 17.87 -4.45 -7.85
CA CYS A 350 17.40 -5.65 -7.17
C CYS A 350 18.48 -6.12 -6.20
N LEU A 351 18.05 -6.35 -4.96
CA LEU A 351 18.91 -6.88 -3.90
C LEU A 351 18.36 -8.22 -3.42
N ASP A 352 19.24 -9.09 -2.96
CA ASP A 352 18.88 -10.26 -2.16
C ASP A 352 18.36 -9.76 -0.79
N ALA A 353 17.15 -10.15 -0.40
CA ALA A 353 16.50 -9.63 0.81
C ALA A 353 17.21 -10.06 2.10
N LYS A 354 17.92 -11.19 2.08
CA LYS A 354 18.60 -11.75 3.24
C LYS A 354 19.98 -11.13 3.47
N THR A 355 20.70 -10.78 2.40
CA THR A 355 22.10 -10.35 2.47
C THR A 355 22.32 -8.89 2.10
N GLY A 356 21.38 -8.25 1.40
CA GLY A 356 21.56 -6.93 0.81
C GLY A 356 22.46 -6.91 -0.44
N GLU A 357 22.91 -8.07 -0.91
CA GLU A 357 23.74 -8.20 -2.12
C GLU A 357 22.99 -7.65 -3.34
N GLN A 358 23.65 -6.76 -4.09
CA GLN A 358 23.10 -6.24 -5.33
C GLN A 358 23.24 -7.25 -6.46
N LEU A 359 22.11 -7.68 -7.01
CA LEU A 359 22.05 -8.63 -8.11
C LEU A 359 22.13 -7.93 -9.47
N TYR A 360 21.41 -6.81 -9.61
CA TYR A 360 21.50 -5.95 -10.79
C TYR A 360 21.08 -4.50 -10.45
N SER A 361 21.45 -3.57 -11.35
CA SER A 361 21.03 -2.17 -11.28
C SER A 361 20.93 -1.60 -12.70
N GLU A 362 19.70 -1.46 -13.21
CA GLU A 362 19.41 -1.17 -14.61
C GLU A 362 18.40 -0.04 -14.76
N SER A 363 18.39 0.63 -15.90
CA SER A 363 17.48 1.74 -16.19
C SER A 363 16.65 1.43 -17.44
N PRO A 364 15.51 0.71 -17.30
CA PRO A 364 14.70 0.30 -18.44
C PRO A 364 14.01 1.47 -19.16
N HIS A 365 13.72 2.55 -18.44
CA HIS A 365 13.10 3.75 -18.97
C HIS A 365 13.55 4.97 -18.16
N ARG A 366 14.33 5.86 -18.78
CA ARG A 366 14.87 7.06 -18.14
C ARG A 366 13.81 8.16 -18.10
N GLN A 367 13.14 8.26 -16.98
CA GLN A 367 12.10 9.25 -16.69
C GLN A 367 12.03 9.51 -15.18
N THR A 368 11.16 10.43 -14.78
CA THR A 368 10.86 10.67 -13.37
C THR A 368 9.89 9.63 -12.85
N TYR A 369 10.18 9.03 -11.71
CA TYR A 369 9.33 8.06 -11.01
C TYR A 369 8.88 8.62 -9.66
N ARG A 370 7.58 8.47 -9.36
CA ARG A 370 6.96 8.85 -8.09
C ARG A 370 6.17 7.69 -7.49
N ALA A 371 5.54 6.90 -8.35
CA ALA A 371 4.78 5.72 -7.95
C ALA A 371 5.69 4.64 -7.39
N SER A 372 5.23 3.94 -6.36
CA SER A 372 5.93 2.80 -5.78
C SER A 372 5.72 1.55 -6.62
N PRO A 373 6.73 0.69 -6.80
CA PRO A 373 6.60 -0.60 -7.44
C PRO A 373 5.57 -1.48 -6.75
N VAL A 374 4.88 -2.30 -7.53
CA VAL A 374 3.96 -3.33 -7.07
C VAL A 374 4.36 -4.66 -7.71
N ALA A 375 4.27 -5.76 -6.98
CA ALA A 375 4.66 -7.08 -7.45
C ALA A 375 3.50 -8.09 -7.37
N GLY A 376 3.53 -9.11 -8.21
CA GLY A 376 2.58 -10.22 -8.23
C GLY A 376 2.70 -11.05 -9.49
N HIS A 377 2.28 -12.31 -9.45
CA HIS A 377 2.28 -13.22 -10.60
C HIS A 377 3.66 -13.30 -11.31
N GLY A 378 4.76 -13.35 -10.53
CA GLY A 378 6.11 -13.39 -11.09
C GLY A 378 6.57 -12.10 -11.77
N LYS A 379 5.90 -10.97 -11.55
CA LYS A 379 6.15 -9.69 -12.19
C LYS A 379 6.36 -8.57 -11.19
N VAL A 380 7.10 -7.53 -11.61
CA VAL A 380 7.22 -6.25 -10.90
C VAL A 380 6.80 -5.14 -11.86
N TYR A 381 5.88 -4.31 -11.42
CA TYR A 381 5.32 -3.18 -12.18
C TYR A 381 5.93 -1.90 -11.65
N ILE A 382 6.63 -1.16 -12.50
CA ILE A 382 7.21 0.13 -12.19
C ILE A 382 6.58 1.20 -13.09
N THR A 383 6.14 2.29 -12.49
CA THR A 383 5.32 3.29 -13.14
C THR A 383 6.03 4.64 -13.17
N SER A 384 6.27 5.16 -14.34
CA SER A 384 6.90 6.46 -14.54
C SER A 384 5.88 7.58 -14.74
N ARG A 385 6.31 8.80 -14.42
CA ARG A 385 5.47 10.00 -14.44
C ARG A 385 4.88 10.33 -15.80
N ASP A 386 5.53 9.93 -16.89
CA ASP A 386 5.04 10.16 -18.25
C ASP A 386 3.95 9.17 -18.70
N GLY A 387 3.47 8.28 -17.82
CA GLY A 387 2.41 7.31 -18.11
C GLY A 387 2.92 5.96 -18.61
N MET A 388 4.23 5.69 -18.57
CA MET A 388 4.79 4.40 -18.92
C MET A 388 4.75 3.46 -17.70
N VAL A 389 4.25 2.24 -17.89
CA VAL A 389 4.40 1.14 -16.93
C VAL A 389 5.30 0.09 -17.53
N THR A 390 6.49 -0.08 -16.97
CA THR A 390 7.40 -1.14 -17.33
C THR A 390 7.12 -2.37 -16.47
N VAL A 391 6.93 -3.51 -17.11
CA VAL A 391 6.71 -4.80 -16.45
C VAL A 391 7.98 -5.59 -16.52
N LEU A 392 8.56 -5.93 -15.37
CA LEU A 392 9.76 -6.75 -15.23
C LEU A 392 9.37 -8.18 -14.84
N GLN A 393 10.13 -9.16 -15.29
CA GLN A 393 10.12 -10.48 -14.68
C GLN A 393 10.74 -10.38 -13.29
N ALA A 394 10.03 -10.86 -12.27
CA ALA A 394 10.60 -10.95 -10.92
C ALA A 394 11.65 -12.09 -10.89
N GLY A 395 12.86 -11.77 -10.47
CA GLY A 395 13.95 -12.74 -10.45
C GLY A 395 15.32 -12.11 -10.20
N ARG A 396 16.34 -12.95 -10.14
CA ARG A 396 17.73 -12.54 -9.89
C ARG A 396 18.41 -11.94 -11.12
N GLU A 397 17.82 -12.09 -12.29
CA GLU A 397 18.29 -11.52 -13.56
C GLU A 397 17.34 -10.43 -14.04
N PHE A 398 17.90 -9.36 -14.60
CA PHE A 398 17.11 -8.27 -15.15
C PHE A 398 16.47 -8.67 -16.49
N LYS A 399 15.13 -8.59 -16.55
CA LYS A 399 14.39 -8.85 -17.79
C LYS A 399 13.13 -7.99 -17.87
N VAL A 400 13.02 -7.19 -18.93
CA VAL A 400 11.82 -6.44 -19.27
C VAL A 400 10.88 -7.35 -20.05
N LEU A 401 9.65 -7.51 -19.57
CA LEU A 401 8.59 -8.27 -20.25
C LEU A 401 7.77 -7.38 -21.20
N ALA A 402 7.45 -6.15 -20.75
CA ALA A 402 6.66 -5.20 -21.53
C ALA A 402 6.91 -3.75 -21.10
N LYS A 403 6.59 -2.82 -22.00
CA LYS A 403 6.50 -1.37 -21.74
C LYS A 403 5.15 -0.89 -22.24
N ASN A 404 4.30 -0.44 -21.34
CA ASN A 404 2.91 -0.12 -21.60
C ASN A 404 2.67 1.37 -21.37
N LYS A 405 2.20 2.09 -22.39
CA LYS A 405 1.98 3.54 -22.33
C LYS A 405 0.49 3.83 -22.21
N LEU A 406 0.15 4.71 -21.26
CA LEU A 406 -1.18 5.31 -21.14
C LEU A 406 -1.09 6.83 -21.28
N ALA A 407 -2.17 7.46 -21.71
CA ALA A 407 -2.29 8.90 -21.76
C ALA A 407 -2.40 9.51 -20.37
N GLY A 408 -1.88 10.72 -20.23
CA GLY A 408 -1.80 11.45 -18.95
C GLY A 408 -0.62 11.01 -18.08
N GLY A 409 -0.26 11.85 -17.12
CA GLY A 409 0.82 11.57 -16.18
C GLY A 409 0.39 10.57 -15.12
N LEU A 410 1.34 9.77 -14.61
CA LEU A 410 1.13 8.78 -13.56
C LEU A 410 2.04 9.05 -12.36
N THR A 411 1.44 9.29 -11.20
CA THR A 411 2.14 9.41 -9.91
C THR A 411 1.59 8.45 -8.85
N ALA A 412 0.39 7.92 -9.09
CA ALA A 412 -0.24 6.90 -8.28
C ALA A 412 0.37 5.51 -8.55
N SER A 413 0.49 4.67 -7.53
CA SER A 413 0.92 3.29 -7.65
C SER A 413 -0.19 2.42 -8.28
N PRO A 414 0.14 1.30 -8.95
CA PRO A 414 -0.85 0.35 -9.43
C PRO A 414 -1.61 -0.32 -8.29
N ALA A 415 -2.87 -0.69 -8.54
CA ALA A 415 -3.71 -1.45 -7.61
C ALA A 415 -4.20 -2.75 -8.27
N PRO A 416 -3.51 -3.88 -8.06
CA PRO A 416 -3.95 -5.17 -8.58
C PRO A 416 -5.15 -5.72 -7.81
N SER A 417 -6.22 -6.09 -8.52
CA SER A 417 -7.39 -6.75 -7.93
C SER A 417 -8.24 -7.39 -9.02
N ASN A 418 -8.80 -8.57 -8.77
CA ASN A 418 -9.72 -9.27 -9.67
C ASN A 418 -9.12 -9.55 -11.07
N GLY A 419 -7.87 -9.97 -11.15
CA GLY A 419 -7.16 -10.21 -12.41
C GLY A 419 -6.86 -8.93 -13.21
N ARG A 420 -7.12 -7.77 -12.64
CA ARG A 420 -6.94 -6.45 -13.27
C ARG A 420 -5.89 -5.63 -12.53
N ILE A 421 -5.41 -4.59 -13.19
CA ILE A 421 -4.63 -3.52 -12.58
C ILE A 421 -5.40 -2.22 -12.75
N TYR A 422 -5.71 -1.55 -11.65
CA TYR A 422 -6.33 -0.23 -11.65
C TYR A 422 -5.24 0.83 -11.58
N LEU A 423 -5.29 1.80 -12.50
CA LEU A 423 -4.33 2.88 -12.63
C LEU A 423 -5.04 4.23 -12.65
N ARG A 424 -4.59 5.16 -11.82
CA ARG A 424 -5.09 6.54 -11.79
C ARG A 424 -4.05 7.45 -12.42
N THR A 425 -4.30 7.86 -13.67
CA THR A 425 -3.54 8.95 -14.31
C THR A 425 -4.09 10.31 -13.81
N HIS A 426 -3.41 11.42 -14.14
CA HIS A 426 -3.95 12.74 -13.79
C HIS A 426 -5.29 13.05 -14.45
N GLU A 427 -5.68 12.32 -15.50
CA GLU A 427 -6.88 12.59 -16.32
C GLU A 427 -7.96 11.53 -16.19
N ALA A 428 -7.60 10.28 -15.86
CA ALA A 428 -8.55 9.17 -15.88
C ALA A 428 -8.21 8.06 -14.89
N LEU A 429 -9.22 7.27 -14.56
CA LEU A 429 -9.07 5.97 -13.90
C LEU A 429 -9.22 4.86 -14.95
N TYR A 430 -8.29 3.93 -14.97
CA TYR A 430 -8.26 2.79 -15.89
C TYR A 430 -8.44 1.48 -15.13
N ALA A 431 -9.11 0.52 -15.74
CA ALA A 431 -9.02 -0.89 -15.42
C ALA A 431 -8.34 -1.63 -16.57
N ILE A 432 -7.19 -2.23 -16.30
CA ILE A 432 -6.37 -2.98 -17.25
C ILE A 432 -6.54 -4.47 -16.97
N GLY A 433 -6.78 -5.26 -18.00
CA GLY A 433 -6.94 -6.71 -17.91
C GLY A 433 -7.48 -7.29 -19.19
N GLU A 434 -7.60 -8.59 -19.25
CA GLU A 434 -8.29 -9.25 -20.37
C GLU A 434 -9.79 -8.95 -20.30
N LYS A 435 -10.42 -8.78 -21.49
CA LYS A 435 -11.86 -8.50 -21.63
C LYS A 435 -12.65 -9.78 -21.50
#